data_662630143dc87ad6f6837ef60f861f1f
#
_entry.id   662630143dc87ad6f6837ef60f861f1f
#
_cell.length_a   1.000
_cell.length_b   1.000
_cell.length_c   1.000
_cell.angle_alpha   90.00
_cell.angle_beta   90.00
_cell.angle_gamma   90.00
#
_symmetry.space_group_name_H-M   'P 1'
#
loop_
_entity.id
_entity.type
_entity.pdbx_description
1 polymer ?
#
loop_
_entity_poly.entity_id
_entity_poly.type
_entity_poly.pdbx_seq_one_letter_code
_entity_poly.pdbx_strand_id
1 'polypeptide(L)'
;SRMSYGHTIKKEADIARARTAGIDLFAFDCKAELQKLARAAPGSRVFCRIMTQGDGAEWPLSKKFGCRIDIAEALLKDARDLGLEPYGVSFHVGSQQTDPEQWDAAIAETAGLFRSLEKTGIELRLVNLGGGLPARYLSEVPAVTRYGEAISASMRHHFGNQMPEMILEPGRGLVGDAGVIEAEVVLIANRHNGATSRWVYLDIGKFGGLPETIGEAIKYRIRTDRDGGETIPSILAGPTCEELDVLYEHTPYPLPKDLRIGDRVVFESAGAYTWSY
;
A
#
# COMPACT_ATOMS: atom_id res chain seq x y z
N SER A 1 -2.34 -14.62 -21.13
CA SER A 1 -2.43 -14.71 -19.64
C SER A 1 -3.23 -13.53 -19.09
N ARG A 2 -3.97 -13.74 -17.98
CA ARG A 2 -4.62 -12.65 -17.21
C ARG A 2 -3.74 -12.17 -16.04
N MET A 3 -2.44 -12.41 -16.11
CA MET A 3 -1.46 -12.02 -15.10
C MET A 3 -0.62 -10.86 -15.60
N SER A 4 -0.23 -9.99 -14.70
CA SER A 4 0.73 -8.90 -14.91
C SER A 4 1.88 -8.99 -13.92
N TYR A 5 3.06 -8.49 -14.31
CA TYR A 5 4.18 -8.30 -13.40
C TYR A 5 4.19 -6.82 -12.97
N GLY A 6 3.46 -6.52 -11.88
CA GLY A 6 3.16 -5.16 -11.42
C GLY A 6 4.30 -4.45 -10.70
N HIS A 7 5.42 -5.12 -10.36
CA HIS A 7 6.56 -4.46 -9.71
C HIS A 7 7.39 -3.69 -10.72
N THR A 8 7.69 -2.41 -10.43
CA THR A 8 8.38 -1.51 -11.37
C THR A 8 9.87 -1.80 -11.51
N ILE A 9 10.48 -2.51 -10.56
CA ILE A 9 11.88 -2.97 -10.64
C ILE A 9 11.93 -4.49 -10.66
N LYS A 10 12.69 -5.06 -11.58
CA LYS A 10 12.80 -6.52 -11.76
C LYS A 10 14.21 -6.90 -12.20
N LYS A 11 14.70 -8.09 -11.80
CA LYS A 11 15.90 -8.66 -12.40
C LYS A 11 15.61 -9.03 -13.85
N GLU A 12 16.54 -8.78 -14.76
CA GLU A 12 16.37 -9.09 -16.19
C GLU A 12 16.08 -10.56 -16.43
N ALA A 13 16.73 -11.46 -15.66
CA ALA A 13 16.46 -12.89 -15.70
C ALA A 13 15.03 -13.25 -15.27
N ASP A 14 14.44 -12.52 -14.31
CA ASP A 14 13.08 -12.77 -13.86
C ASP A 14 12.04 -12.25 -14.86
N ILE A 15 12.36 -11.17 -15.60
CA ILE A 15 11.56 -10.72 -16.74
C ILE A 15 11.50 -11.82 -17.80
N ALA A 16 12.65 -12.38 -18.18
CA ALA A 16 12.72 -13.46 -19.18
C ALA A 16 11.94 -14.72 -18.75
N ARG A 17 12.05 -15.10 -17.46
CA ARG A 17 11.28 -16.24 -16.90
C ARG A 17 9.79 -15.97 -16.94
N ALA A 18 9.36 -14.77 -16.53
CA ALA A 18 7.96 -14.37 -16.56
C ALA A 18 7.39 -14.42 -17.98
N ARG A 19 8.16 -13.92 -18.96
CA ARG A 19 7.79 -13.97 -20.38
C ARG A 19 7.63 -15.41 -20.86
N THR A 20 8.58 -16.29 -20.53
CA THR A 20 8.52 -17.72 -20.86
C THR A 20 7.31 -18.40 -20.20
N ALA A 21 6.92 -17.98 -19.00
CA ALA A 21 5.74 -18.48 -18.30
C ALA A 21 4.40 -17.90 -18.84
N GLY A 22 4.45 -17.08 -19.92
CA GLY A 22 3.26 -16.52 -20.56
C GLY A 22 2.76 -15.21 -19.96
N ILE A 23 3.54 -14.55 -19.10
CA ILE A 23 3.25 -13.20 -18.65
C ILE A 23 3.78 -12.23 -19.72
N ASP A 24 2.93 -11.33 -20.19
CA ASP A 24 3.29 -10.37 -21.22
C ASP A 24 2.83 -8.94 -20.91
N LEU A 25 2.44 -8.66 -19.69
CA LEU A 25 2.05 -7.35 -19.19
C LEU A 25 2.94 -6.94 -18.01
N PHE A 26 3.78 -5.90 -18.18
CA PHE A 26 4.81 -5.52 -17.23
C PHE A 26 4.73 -4.05 -16.85
N ALA A 27 4.89 -3.78 -15.53
CA ALA A 27 5.03 -2.41 -15.02
C ALA A 27 6.45 -1.89 -15.21
N PHE A 28 6.57 -0.58 -15.41
CA PHE A 28 7.83 0.15 -15.35
C PHE A 28 7.60 1.62 -14.95
N ASP A 29 8.65 2.36 -14.58
CA ASP A 29 8.58 3.77 -14.22
C ASP A 29 9.84 4.57 -14.60
N CYS A 30 10.80 3.93 -15.28
CA CYS A 30 12.03 4.58 -15.71
C CYS A 30 12.61 3.93 -16.98
N LYS A 31 13.50 4.68 -17.66
CA LYS A 31 14.11 4.25 -18.93
C LYS A 31 14.98 3.00 -18.79
N ALA A 32 15.70 2.87 -17.67
CA ALA A 32 16.57 1.72 -17.45
C ALA A 32 15.77 0.40 -17.33
N GLU A 33 14.62 0.44 -16.66
CA GLU A 33 13.72 -0.71 -16.57
C GLU A 33 13.08 -1.03 -17.92
N LEU A 34 12.66 0.00 -18.67
CA LEU A 34 12.10 -0.15 -20.00
C LEU A 34 13.08 -0.84 -20.97
N GLN A 35 14.36 -0.49 -20.90
CA GLN A 35 15.42 -1.12 -21.70
C GLN A 35 15.62 -2.61 -21.35
N LYS A 36 15.51 -2.99 -20.06
CA LYS A 36 15.53 -4.41 -19.65
C LYS A 36 14.34 -5.17 -20.21
N LEU A 37 13.15 -4.58 -20.19
CA LEU A 37 11.93 -5.17 -20.75
C LEU A 37 12.08 -5.39 -22.25
N ALA A 38 12.60 -4.42 -22.99
CA ALA A 38 12.83 -4.55 -24.44
C ALA A 38 13.80 -5.70 -24.79
N ARG A 39 14.84 -5.93 -23.96
CA ARG A 39 15.79 -7.04 -24.20
C ARG A 39 15.25 -8.39 -23.76
N ALA A 40 14.61 -8.47 -22.57
CA ALA A 40 14.25 -9.74 -21.95
C ALA A 40 12.82 -10.21 -22.28
N ALA A 41 11.95 -9.32 -22.73
CA ALA A 41 10.56 -9.58 -23.08
C ALA A 41 10.12 -8.76 -24.31
N PRO A 42 10.79 -8.89 -25.47
CA PRO A 42 10.46 -8.11 -26.66
C PRO A 42 9.00 -8.32 -27.07
N GLY A 43 8.36 -7.26 -27.57
CA GLY A 43 6.95 -7.24 -27.98
C GLY A 43 5.94 -7.33 -26.85
N SER A 44 6.37 -7.27 -25.58
CA SER A 44 5.46 -7.30 -24.45
C SER A 44 4.68 -6.01 -24.29
N ARG A 45 3.48 -6.13 -23.71
CA ARG A 45 2.67 -5.00 -23.26
C ARG A 45 3.28 -4.38 -22.01
N VAL A 46 3.30 -3.07 -21.94
CA VAL A 46 3.86 -2.36 -20.80
C VAL A 46 2.93 -1.25 -20.30
N PHE A 47 2.91 -1.05 -18.99
CA PHE A 47 2.20 0.07 -18.38
C PHE A 47 3.13 0.87 -17.47
N CYS A 48 3.06 2.19 -17.61
CA CYS A 48 3.91 3.11 -16.87
C CYS A 48 3.27 3.49 -15.54
N ARG A 49 4.03 3.36 -14.44
CA ARG A 49 3.57 3.84 -13.13
C ARG A 49 3.87 5.33 -12.99
N ILE A 50 2.83 6.12 -12.73
CA ILE A 50 2.93 7.55 -12.41
C ILE A 50 2.92 7.79 -10.90
N MET A 51 3.49 8.91 -10.48
CA MET A 51 3.46 9.38 -9.10
C MET A 51 2.11 10.02 -8.79
N THR A 52 1.66 9.87 -7.54
CA THR A 52 0.56 10.61 -6.94
C THR A 52 1.05 11.34 -5.70
N GLN A 53 0.32 12.34 -5.24
CA GLN A 53 0.70 13.09 -4.02
C GLN A 53 0.51 12.27 -2.76
N GLY A 54 -0.49 11.36 -2.73
CA GLY A 54 -0.77 10.46 -1.60
C GLY A 54 -1.40 11.17 -0.40
N ASP A 55 -2.03 12.32 -0.62
CA ASP A 55 -2.74 13.06 0.43
C ASP A 55 -3.86 12.21 1.03
N GLY A 56 -4.11 12.34 2.33
CA GLY A 56 -5.15 11.58 3.04
C GLY A 56 -4.82 10.10 3.32
N ALA A 57 -3.65 9.60 2.91
CA ALA A 57 -3.20 8.25 3.24
C ALA A 57 -2.34 8.25 4.51
N GLU A 58 -2.54 7.24 5.37
CA GLU A 58 -1.67 7.02 6.55
C GLU A 58 -0.23 6.71 6.14
N TRP A 59 -0.05 6.13 4.96
CA TRP A 59 1.27 5.81 4.40
C TRP A 59 1.37 6.26 2.93
N PRO A 60 1.81 7.52 2.68
CA PRO A 60 2.00 8.02 1.32
C PRO A 60 3.16 7.30 0.61
N LEU A 61 2.89 6.56 -0.45
CA LEU A 61 3.88 5.78 -1.21
C LEU A 61 4.45 6.55 -2.41
N SER A 62 4.74 7.84 -2.25
CA SER A 62 5.01 8.78 -3.35
C SER A 62 6.50 9.02 -3.68
N LYS A 63 7.45 8.34 -3.00
CA LYS A 63 8.88 8.69 -3.15
C LYS A 63 9.73 7.62 -3.83
N LYS A 64 9.36 6.35 -3.72
CA LYS A 64 10.22 5.24 -4.15
C LYS A 64 9.92 4.80 -5.59
N PHE A 65 8.68 4.87 -6.02
CA PHE A 65 8.21 4.37 -7.30
C PHE A 65 7.30 5.37 -8.01
N GLY A 66 7.27 5.24 -9.33
CA GLY A 66 6.49 6.09 -10.21
C GLY A 66 7.34 7.25 -10.76
N CYS A 67 6.90 7.81 -11.88
CA CYS A 67 7.49 8.98 -12.50
C CYS A 67 6.43 10.08 -12.70
N ARG A 68 6.90 11.29 -12.97
CA ARG A 68 6.01 12.40 -13.31
C ARG A 68 5.29 12.13 -14.63
N ILE A 69 4.14 12.75 -14.83
CA ILE A 69 3.27 12.54 -15.99
C ILE A 69 3.96 12.89 -17.32
N ASP A 70 4.76 13.95 -17.35
CA ASP A 70 5.54 14.35 -18.54
C ASP A 70 6.63 13.34 -18.90
N ILE A 71 7.27 12.75 -17.88
CA ILE A 71 8.23 11.65 -18.05
C ILE A 71 7.52 10.38 -18.53
N ALA A 72 6.35 10.05 -17.97
CA ALA A 72 5.56 8.89 -18.39
C ALA A 72 5.18 8.96 -19.88
N GLU A 73 4.80 10.15 -20.36
CA GLU A 73 4.51 10.36 -21.78
C GLU A 73 5.71 10.06 -22.67
N ALA A 74 6.90 10.58 -22.31
CA ALA A 74 8.13 10.31 -23.03
C ALA A 74 8.51 8.83 -23.00
N LEU A 75 8.41 8.17 -21.84
CA LEU A 75 8.72 6.76 -21.66
C LEU A 75 7.78 5.83 -22.45
N LEU A 76 6.50 6.16 -22.58
CA LEU A 76 5.56 5.38 -23.38
C LEU A 76 5.83 5.53 -24.88
N LYS A 77 6.33 6.70 -25.35
CA LYS A 77 6.84 6.86 -26.71
C LYS A 77 8.12 6.04 -26.93
N ASP A 78 9.08 6.11 -25.98
CA ASP A 78 10.28 5.28 -25.99
C ASP A 78 9.95 3.78 -26.03
N ALA A 79 8.88 3.34 -25.32
CA ALA A 79 8.42 1.93 -25.31
C ALA A 79 8.06 1.46 -26.71
N ARG A 80 7.25 2.23 -27.43
CA ARG A 80 6.90 1.96 -28.84
C ARG A 80 8.15 1.86 -29.72
N ASP A 81 9.04 2.83 -29.57
CA ASP A 81 10.26 2.92 -30.41
C ASP A 81 11.24 1.77 -30.12
N LEU A 82 11.17 1.17 -28.93
CA LEU A 82 11.91 -0.04 -28.54
C LEU A 82 11.18 -1.34 -28.92
N GLY A 83 10.06 -1.29 -29.64
CA GLY A 83 9.30 -2.45 -30.07
C GLY A 83 8.49 -3.13 -28.98
N LEU A 84 8.20 -2.44 -27.88
CA LEU A 84 7.22 -2.85 -26.89
C LEU A 84 5.83 -2.30 -27.22
N GLU A 85 4.78 -2.82 -26.62
CA GLU A 85 3.42 -2.31 -26.77
C GLU A 85 3.06 -1.42 -25.56
N PRO A 86 3.04 -0.07 -25.72
CA PRO A 86 2.48 0.80 -24.69
C PRO A 86 1.00 0.47 -24.48
N TYR A 87 0.66 -0.02 -23.29
CA TYR A 87 -0.67 -0.58 -23.04
C TYR A 87 -1.48 0.19 -22.00
N GLY A 88 -0.81 0.83 -21.05
CA GLY A 88 -1.54 1.52 -20.00
C GLY A 88 -0.70 2.33 -19.03
N VAL A 89 -1.39 2.75 -17.99
CA VAL A 89 -0.83 3.54 -16.89
C VAL A 89 -1.26 2.94 -15.57
N SER A 90 -0.41 3.00 -14.55
CA SER A 90 -0.76 2.67 -13.18
C SER A 90 -0.39 3.80 -12.23
N PHE A 91 -1.07 3.84 -11.10
CA PHE A 91 -0.74 4.71 -9.97
C PHE A 91 -1.12 4.05 -8.65
N HIS A 92 -0.78 4.69 -7.53
CA HIS A 92 -1.16 4.24 -6.21
C HIS A 92 -1.38 5.46 -5.31
N VAL A 93 -2.57 5.62 -4.76
CA VAL A 93 -3.00 6.79 -3.98
C VAL A 93 -2.50 6.82 -2.53
N GLY A 94 -1.63 5.90 -2.16
CA GLY A 94 -1.15 5.70 -0.79
C GLY A 94 -1.85 4.53 -0.09
N SER A 95 -1.17 3.93 0.90
CA SER A 95 -1.72 2.81 1.68
C SER A 95 -2.59 3.33 2.82
N GLN A 96 -3.66 2.62 3.17
CA GLN A 96 -4.65 3.04 4.16
C GLN A 96 -5.24 4.42 3.78
N GLN A 97 -5.75 4.52 2.56
CA GLN A 97 -6.38 5.74 2.07
C GLN A 97 -7.79 5.88 2.63
N THR A 98 -8.03 6.86 3.46
CA THR A 98 -9.31 7.07 4.15
C THR A 98 -10.27 8.00 3.40
N ASP A 99 -9.79 8.65 2.34
CA ASP A 99 -10.60 9.53 1.50
C ASP A 99 -10.87 8.88 0.12
N PRO A 100 -12.11 8.46 -0.18
CA PRO A 100 -12.48 7.87 -1.48
C PRO A 100 -12.24 8.77 -2.69
N GLU A 101 -12.20 10.09 -2.51
CA GLU A 101 -12.07 11.06 -3.62
C GLU A 101 -10.62 11.18 -4.11
N GLN A 102 -9.65 10.61 -3.41
CA GLN A 102 -8.23 10.74 -3.76
C GLN A 102 -7.83 10.06 -5.09
N TRP A 103 -8.68 9.19 -5.62
CA TRP A 103 -8.46 8.62 -6.96
C TRP A 103 -8.73 9.61 -8.09
N ASP A 104 -9.57 10.65 -7.88
CA ASP A 104 -10.04 11.53 -8.95
C ASP A 104 -8.91 12.28 -9.66
N ALA A 105 -7.99 12.90 -8.91
CA ALA A 105 -6.87 13.62 -9.49
C ALA A 105 -5.97 12.73 -10.35
N ALA A 106 -5.64 11.54 -9.88
CA ALA A 106 -4.80 10.58 -10.61
C ALA A 106 -5.51 10.04 -11.87
N ILE A 107 -6.82 9.81 -11.79
CA ILE A 107 -7.64 9.41 -12.96
C ILE A 107 -7.70 10.55 -13.98
N ALA A 108 -7.86 11.80 -13.55
CA ALA A 108 -7.87 12.98 -14.42
C ALA A 108 -6.55 13.13 -15.19
N GLU A 109 -5.41 13.04 -14.49
CA GLU A 109 -4.07 13.10 -15.09
C GLU A 109 -3.86 11.95 -16.08
N THR A 110 -4.26 10.73 -15.69
CA THR A 110 -4.19 9.54 -16.56
C THR A 110 -5.02 9.75 -17.84
N ALA A 111 -6.25 10.23 -17.73
CA ALA A 111 -7.09 10.51 -18.90
C ALA A 111 -6.50 11.60 -19.81
N GLY A 112 -5.83 12.60 -19.22
CA GLY A 112 -5.06 13.59 -19.96
C GLY A 112 -3.94 12.96 -20.79
N LEU A 113 -3.18 12.05 -20.19
CA LEU A 113 -2.09 11.31 -20.84
C LEU A 113 -2.60 10.41 -21.98
N PHE A 114 -3.71 9.72 -21.80
CA PHE A 114 -4.36 8.93 -22.86
C PHE A 114 -4.65 9.80 -24.08
N ARG A 115 -5.32 10.93 -23.88
CA ARG A 115 -5.62 11.88 -24.99
C ARG A 115 -4.38 12.46 -25.65
N SER A 116 -3.31 12.71 -24.89
CA SER A 116 -2.05 13.22 -25.44
C SER A 116 -1.36 12.19 -26.34
N LEU A 117 -1.27 10.94 -25.88
CA LEU A 117 -0.62 9.85 -26.61
C LEU A 117 -1.41 9.42 -27.85
N GLU A 118 -2.74 9.41 -27.79
CA GLU A 118 -3.61 9.13 -28.94
C GLU A 118 -3.31 10.04 -30.13
N LYS A 119 -3.03 11.33 -29.89
CA LYS A 119 -2.60 12.29 -30.94
C LYS A 119 -1.28 11.91 -31.61
N THR A 120 -0.48 11.07 -30.97
CA THR A 120 0.81 10.57 -31.50
C THR A 120 0.72 9.14 -32.05
N GLY A 121 -0.51 8.61 -32.18
CA GLY A 121 -0.78 7.26 -32.67
C GLY A 121 -0.52 6.15 -31.65
N ILE A 122 -0.43 6.47 -30.35
CA ILE A 122 -0.35 5.48 -29.25
C ILE A 122 -1.70 5.40 -28.56
N GLU A 123 -2.39 4.29 -28.70
CA GLU A 123 -3.68 4.01 -28.06
C GLU A 123 -3.49 3.18 -26.80
N LEU A 124 -3.61 3.81 -25.62
CA LEU A 124 -3.58 3.11 -24.35
C LEU A 124 -4.96 2.47 -24.05
N ARG A 125 -4.95 1.34 -23.36
CA ARG A 125 -6.15 0.51 -23.12
C ARG A 125 -6.38 0.18 -21.65
N LEU A 126 -5.39 0.39 -20.78
CA LEU A 126 -5.42 -0.06 -19.40
C LEU A 126 -5.17 1.10 -18.42
N VAL A 127 -6.00 1.18 -17.39
CA VAL A 127 -5.73 1.94 -16.16
C VAL A 127 -5.67 0.96 -14.99
N ASN A 128 -4.49 0.84 -14.38
CA ASN A 128 -4.34 0.16 -13.10
C ASN A 128 -4.42 1.21 -11.98
N LEU A 129 -5.54 1.20 -11.27
CA LEU A 129 -5.93 2.14 -10.23
C LEU A 129 -5.16 1.94 -8.91
N GLY A 130 -4.25 0.95 -8.88
CA GLY A 130 -3.45 0.60 -7.70
C GLY A 130 -4.24 0.04 -6.54
N GLY A 131 -3.63 0.11 -5.39
CA GLY A 131 -4.23 -0.24 -4.10
C GLY A 131 -4.59 1.00 -3.29
N GLY A 132 -4.61 0.84 -1.98
CA GLY A 132 -4.91 1.92 -1.03
C GLY A 132 -6.18 1.69 -0.24
N LEU A 133 -7.08 0.80 -0.68
CA LEU A 133 -8.31 0.50 0.06
C LEU A 133 -7.99 0.10 1.51
N PRO A 134 -8.62 0.77 2.51
CA PRO A 134 -8.25 0.64 3.90
C PRO A 134 -8.85 -0.60 4.56
N ALA A 135 -8.23 -1.03 5.67
CA ALA A 135 -8.83 -1.87 6.69
C ALA A 135 -9.23 -1.02 7.91
N ARG A 136 -10.09 -1.54 8.77
CA ARG A 136 -10.51 -0.86 9.98
C ARG A 136 -9.49 -1.08 11.11
N TYR A 137 -8.85 -0.02 11.54
CA TYR A 137 -8.01 0.02 12.74
C TYR A 137 -8.72 0.76 13.88
N LEU A 138 -8.03 1.64 14.62
CA LEU A 138 -8.68 2.43 15.67
C LEU A 138 -9.75 3.37 15.12
N SER A 139 -9.48 3.97 13.96
CA SER A 139 -10.43 4.87 13.30
C SER A 139 -11.37 4.10 12.39
N GLU A 140 -12.62 4.57 12.31
CA GLU A 140 -13.57 4.09 11.31
C GLU A 140 -13.12 4.50 9.91
N VAL A 141 -13.46 3.67 8.93
CA VAL A 141 -13.15 3.93 7.51
C VAL A 141 -14.43 3.86 6.69
N PRO A 142 -14.53 4.59 5.57
CA PRO A 142 -15.68 4.49 4.68
C PRO A 142 -15.90 3.06 4.20
N ALA A 143 -17.15 2.70 3.97
CA ALA A 143 -17.50 1.40 3.39
C ALA A 143 -16.91 1.26 1.98
N VAL A 144 -16.50 0.04 1.60
CA VAL A 144 -15.89 -0.25 0.29
C VAL A 144 -16.76 0.21 -0.89
N THR A 145 -18.07 0.21 -0.73
CA THR A 145 -19.03 0.71 -1.75
C THR A 145 -18.80 2.18 -2.06
N ARG A 146 -18.44 3.02 -1.09
CA ARG A 146 -18.15 4.44 -1.31
C ARG A 146 -16.92 4.64 -2.21
N TYR A 147 -15.87 3.81 -2.04
CA TYR A 147 -14.72 3.81 -2.94
C TYR A 147 -15.11 3.39 -4.36
N GLY A 148 -15.92 2.33 -4.48
CA GLY A 148 -16.43 1.87 -5.77
C GLY A 148 -17.26 2.93 -6.49
N GLU A 149 -18.13 3.65 -5.77
CA GLU A 149 -18.94 4.76 -6.30
C GLU A 149 -18.06 5.93 -6.77
N ALA A 150 -17.12 6.40 -5.92
CA ALA A 150 -16.22 7.51 -6.22
C ALA A 150 -15.35 7.20 -7.45
N ILE A 151 -14.65 6.05 -7.45
CA ILE A 151 -13.81 5.61 -8.57
C ILE A 151 -14.65 5.50 -9.86
N SER A 152 -15.82 4.86 -9.79
CA SER A 152 -16.67 4.69 -10.97
C SER A 152 -17.21 6.01 -11.50
N ALA A 153 -17.54 6.96 -10.63
CA ALA A 153 -17.97 8.30 -11.02
C ALA A 153 -16.84 9.06 -11.71
N SER A 154 -15.64 9.05 -11.13
CA SER A 154 -14.45 9.68 -11.68
C SER A 154 -14.06 9.09 -13.04
N MET A 155 -14.04 7.76 -13.17
CA MET A 155 -13.75 7.10 -14.44
C MET A 155 -14.74 7.51 -15.53
N ARG A 156 -16.05 7.53 -15.22
CA ARG A 156 -17.07 8.01 -16.19
C ARG A 156 -16.90 9.47 -16.54
N HIS A 157 -16.55 10.32 -15.57
CA HIS A 157 -16.35 11.74 -15.78
C HIS A 157 -15.19 12.02 -16.75
N HIS A 158 -14.05 11.38 -16.54
CA HIS A 158 -12.81 11.70 -17.27
C HIS A 158 -12.63 10.91 -18.57
N PHE A 159 -13.18 9.69 -18.69
CA PHE A 159 -13.06 8.85 -19.88
C PHE A 159 -14.36 8.79 -20.72
N GLY A 160 -15.50 9.16 -20.15
CA GLY A 160 -16.77 9.16 -20.87
C GLY A 160 -17.13 7.80 -21.46
N ASN A 161 -17.31 7.74 -22.78
CA ASN A 161 -17.64 6.51 -23.51
C ASN A 161 -16.39 5.68 -23.89
N GLN A 162 -15.20 6.19 -23.66
CA GLN A 162 -13.91 5.52 -24.00
C GLN A 162 -13.31 4.85 -22.76
N MET A 163 -14.11 4.07 -22.05
CA MET A 163 -13.69 3.40 -20.81
C MET A 163 -12.57 2.39 -21.07
N PRO A 164 -11.38 2.56 -20.44
CA PRO A 164 -10.30 1.58 -20.52
C PRO A 164 -10.61 0.33 -19.71
N GLU A 165 -9.81 -0.71 -19.94
CA GLU A 165 -9.70 -1.84 -19.00
C GLU A 165 -9.23 -1.32 -17.64
N MET A 166 -9.72 -1.90 -16.54
CA MET A 166 -9.37 -1.48 -15.18
C MET A 166 -8.78 -2.64 -14.39
N ILE A 167 -7.72 -2.34 -13.63
CA ILE A 167 -7.16 -3.21 -12.60
C ILE A 167 -7.19 -2.47 -11.27
N LEU A 168 -7.51 -3.19 -10.18
CA LEU A 168 -7.34 -2.78 -8.80
C LEU A 168 -6.39 -3.73 -8.09
N GLU A 169 -5.63 -3.23 -7.12
CA GLU A 169 -4.69 -4.01 -6.31
C GLU A 169 -5.01 -3.88 -4.80
N PRO A 170 -6.17 -4.37 -4.33
CA PRO A 170 -6.76 -4.02 -3.03
C PRO A 170 -6.17 -4.76 -1.83
N GLY A 171 -4.89 -5.08 -1.78
CA GLY A 171 -4.23 -5.90 -0.76
C GLY A 171 -4.79 -5.77 0.67
N ARG A 172 -4.54 -4.65 1.37
CA ARG A 172 -4.99 -4.40 2.75
C ARG A 172 -6.51 -4.52 2.91
N GLY A 173 -7.28 -3.87 2.06
CA GLY A 173 -8.74 -3.87 2.13
C GLY A 173 -9.40 -5.24 1.95
N LEU A 174 -8.67 -6.26 1.43
CA LEU A 174 -9.16 -7.63 1.32
C LEU A 174 -8.80 -8.51 2.52
N VAL A 175 -7.57 -8.37 3.05
CA VAL A 175 -7.04 -9.35 4.01
C VAL A 175 -6.75 -8.77 5.38
N GLY A 176 -6.79 -7.44 5.55
CA GLY A 176 -6.49 -6.78 6.82
C GLY A 176 -7.30 -7.37 7.97
N ASP A 177 -8.60 -7.40 7.85
CA ASP A 177 -9.52 -7.88 8.88
C ASP A 177 -9.58 -9.42 9.00
N ALA A 178 -8.90 -10.15 8.11
CA ALA A 178 -8.90 -11.62 8.12
C ALA A 178 -7.89 -12.23 9.09
N GLY A 179 -6.99 -11.44 9.69
CA GLY A 179 -5.94 -11.93 10.57
C GLY A 179 -5.90 -11.21 11.90
N VAL A 180 -5.47 -11.94 12.93
CA VAL A 180 -5.13 -11.42 14.24
C VAL A 180 -3.72 -11.89 14.61
N ILE A 181 -3.04 -11.12 15.46
CA ILE A 181 -1.78 -11.53 16.09
C ILE A 181 -2.03 -11.62 17.59
N GLU A 182 -1.74 -12.76 18.17
CA GLU A 182 -1.72 -12.95 19.62
C GLU A 182 -0.28 -12.79 20.13
N ALA A 183 -0.14 -12.04 21.21
CA ALA A 183 1.12 -11.81 21.90
C ALA A 183 0.92 -12.00 23.41
N GLU A 184 2.01 -12.24 24.14
CA GLU A 184 2.03 -12.36 25.58
C GLU A 184 2.67 -11.13 26.22
N VAL A 185 2.14 -10.68 27.35
CA VAL A 185 2.75 -9.67 28.21
C VAL A 185 3.96 -10.27 28.93
N VAL A 186 5.15 -9.89 28.53
CA VAL A 186 6.42 -10.39 29.11
C VAL A 186 6.81 -9.62 30.36
N LEU A 187 6.60 -8.30 30.38
CA LEU A 187 6.93 -7.43 31.50
C LEU A 187 6.03 -6.22 31.56
N ILE A 188 5.69 -5.77 32.77
CA ILE A 188 5.11 -4.47 33.02
C ILE A 188 6.04 -3.71 33.96
N ALA A 189 6.48 -2.51 33.54
CA ALA A 189 7.37 -1.68 34.32
C ALA A 189 6.88 -0.22 34.37
N ASN A 190 7.14 0.45 35.47
CA ASN A 190 6.98 1.89 35.58
C ASN A 190 8.34 2.56 35.36
N ARG A 191 8.44 3.42 34.35
CA ARG A 191 9.63 4.19 34.02
C ARG A 191 9.30 5.68 34.15
N HIS A 192 10.20 6.46 34.72
CA HIS A 192 9.98 7.89 34.95
C HIS A 192 10.36 8.78 33.75
N ASN A 193 10.06 8.32 32.54
CA ASN A 193 10.40 9.04 31.33
C ASN A 193 9.12 9.62 30.69
N GLY A 194 8.84 10.90 30.94
CA GLY A 194 7.75 11.62 30.31
C GLY A 194 6.40 11.51 31.04
N ALA A 195 5.31 11.87 30.34
CA ALA A 195 3.96 11.93 30.90
C ALA A 195 3.34 10.55 31.19
N THR A 196 3.80 9.51 30.49
CA THR A 196 3.34 8.14 30.67
C THR A 196 4.47 7.27 31.18
N SER A 197 4.31 6.73 32.38
CA SER A 197 5.36 5.93 33.05
C SER A 197 5.17 4.42 32.88
N ARG A 198 3.97 3.95 32.48
CA ARG A 198 3.69 2.51 32.35
C ARG A 198 4.14 1.99 31.01
N TRP A 199 5.05 1.02 31.04
CA TRP A 199 5.54 0.28 29.87
C TRP A 199 5.06 -1.16 29.93
N VAL A 200 4.55 -1.65 28.81
CA VAL A 200 4.09 -3.03 28.63
C VAL A 200 4.91 -3.66 27.53
N TYR A 201 5.76 -4.62 27.90
CA TYR A 201 6.63 -5.34 26.98
C TYR A 201 5.92 -6.62 26.54
N LEU A 202 5.90 -6.83 25.24
CA LEU A 202 5.29 -7.98 24.57
C LEU A 202 6.37 -8.88 23.97
N ASP A 203 6.05 -10.12 23.67
CA ASP A 203 6.89 -11.04 22.91
C ASP A 203 6.89 -10.76 21.40
N ILE A 204 6.20 -9.72 20.96
CA ILE A 204 6.19 -9.22 19.58
C ILE A 204 6.43 -7.71 19.54
N GLY A 205 7.02 -7.22 18.44
CA GLY A 205 7.28 -5.81 18.23
C GLY A 205 7.35 -5.45 16.74
N LYS A 206 7.92 -4.29 16.44
CA LYS A 206 8.09 -3.79 15.06
C LYS A 206 8.86 -4.78 14.19
N PHE A 207 9.92 -5.38 14.73
CA PHE A 207 10.81 -6.26 13.99
C PHE A 207 10.34 -7.72 13.97
N GLY A 208 9.35 -8.05 14.78
CA GLY A 208 8.83 -9.40 14.93
C GLY A 208 7.48 -9.66 14.27
N GLY A 209 6.82 -8.66 13.66
CA GLY A 209 5.53 -8.87 13.01
C GLY A 209 4.62 -7.64 12.93
N LEU A 210 5.01 -6.49 13.54
CA LEU A 210 4.24 -5.25 13.53
C LEU A 210 5.00 -4.07 12.89
N PRO A 211 5.62 -4.23 11.70
CA PRO A 211 6.48 -3.20 11.11
C PRO A 211 5.75 -1.91 10.77
N GLU A 212 4.45 -1.95 10.50
CA GLU A 212 3.66 -0.75 10.17
C GLU A 212 3.33 0.13 11.38
N THR A 213 3.75 -0.26 12.59
CA THR A 213 3.75 0.64 13.76
C THR A 213 4.93 1.63 13.75
N ILE A 214 5.83 1.55 12.76
CA ILE A 214 6.89 2.55 12.54
C ILE A 214 6.22 3.92 12.31
N GLY A 215 6.68 4.93 13.08
CA GLY A 215 6.08 6.26 13.06
C GLY A 215 4.62 6.30 13.54
N GLU A 216 4.15 5.23 14.18
CA GLU A 216 2.77 5.05 14.63
C GLU A 216 1.74 5.15 13.49
N ALA A 217 2.13 4.79 12.27
CA ALA A 217 1.29 4.91 11.08
C ALA A 217 0.04 4.04 11.19
N ILE A 218 0.18 2.76 11.56
CA ILE A 218 -0.95 1.88 11.81
C ILE A 218 -1.15 1.69 13.30
N LYS A 219 -2.36 2.03 13.77
CA LYS A 219 -2.78 1.88 15.17
C LYS A 219 -3.79 0.76 15.25
N TYR A 220 -3.30 -0.44 15.55
CA TYR A 220 -4.13 -1.63 15.68
C TYR A 220 -5.14 -1.50 16.82
N ARG A 221 -6.31 -2.09 16.66
CA ARG A 221 -7.21 -2.37 17.78
C ARG A 221 -6.63 -3.50 18.59
N ILE A 222 -6.53 -3.27 19.89
CA ILE A 222 -5.95 -4.25 20.82
C ILE A 222 -7.04 -4.72 21.78
N ARG A 223 -7.16 -6.04 21.95
CA ARG A 223 -8.00 -6.68 22.96
C ARG A 223 -7.15 -7.47 23.94
N THR A 224 -7.65 -7.59 25.14
CA THR A 224 -7.05 -8.40 26.20
C THR A 224 -8.13 -9.21 26.92
N ASP A 225 -7.73 -10.23 27.71
CA ASP A 225 -8.66 -11.00 28.54
C ASP A 225 -9.17 -10.18 29.76
N ARG A 226 -8.72 -8.92 29.92
CA ARG A 226 -9.08 -8.01 31.03
C ARG A 226 -9.80 -6.74 30.58
N ASP A 227 -10.32 -6.74 29.37
CA ASP A 227 -11.06 -5.59 28.85
C ASP A 227 -12.35 -5.37 29.64
N GLY A 228 -12.81 -4.09 29.68
CA GLY A 228 -14.05 -3.68 30.34
C GLY A 228 -13.86 -3.02 31.72
N GLY A 229 -12.62 -2.98 32.23
CA GLY A 229 -12.26 -2.28 33.48
C GLY A 229 -11.67 -0.90 33.22
N GLU A 230 -11.11 -0.31 34.31
CA GLU A 230 -10.34 0.93 34.25
C GLU A 230 -9.10 0.76 33.37
N THR A 231 -8.81 1.74 32.48
CA THR A 231 -7.63 1.71 31.63
C THR A 231 -6.59 2.74 32.03
N ILE A 232 -5.32 2.46 31.76
CA ILE A 232 -4.20 3.37 31.97
C ILE A 232 -3.44 3.52 30.66
N PRO A 233 -3.07 4.76 30.26
CA PRO A 233 -2.18 5.00 29.14
C PRO A 233 -0.87 4.22 29.32
N SER A 234 -0.53 3.40 28.32
CA SER A 234 0.63 2.50 28.37
C SER A 234 1.43 2.59 27.07
N ILE A 235 2.75 2.62 27.19
CA ILE A 235 3.67 2.50 26.06
C ILE A 235 3.90 1.01 25.83
N LEU A 236 3.68 0.56 24.60
CA LEU A 236 3.93 -0.80 24.18
C LEU A 236 5.34 -0.93 23.62
N ALA A 237 6.05 -1.99 23.98
CA ALA A 237 7.39 -2.26 23.49
C ALA A 237 7.56 -3.73 23.10
N GLY A 238 8.34 -3.99 22.07
CA GLY A 238 8.70 -5.32 21.62
C GLY A 238 9.85 -5.94 22.44
N PRO A 239 10.20 -7.19 22.14
CA PRO A 239 11.16 -7.97 22.94
C PRO A 239 12.61 -7.76 22.54
N THR A 240 12.91 -7.01 21.48
CA THR A 240 14.28 -6.89 20.98
C THR A 240 15.09 -5.91 21.84
N CYS A 241 16.42 -6.02 21.77
CA CYS A 241 17.32 -5.06 22.43
C CYS A 241 17.44 -3.72 21.67
N GLU A 242 16.68 -3.56 20.58
CA GLU A 242 16.69 -2.34 19.78
C GLU A 242 15.77 -1.28 20.42
N GLU A 243 16.30 -0.10 20.74
CA GLU A 243 15.51 0.98 21.35
C GLU A 243 14.34 1.47 20.50
N LEU A 244 14.40 1.28 19.19
CA LEU A 244 13.31 1.62 18.26
C LEU A 244 12.14 0.65 18.31
N ASP A 245 12.26 -0.49 19.03
CA ASP A 245 11.18 -1.49 19.14
C ASP A 245 10.09 -1.07 20.12
N VAL A 246 9.61 0.17 19.97
CA VAL A 246 8.51 0.77 20.74
C VAL A 246 7.36 1.08 19.80
N LEU A 247 6.17 0.61 20.10
CA LEU A 247 5.03 0.68 19.19
C LEU A 247 4.31 2.03 19.25
N TYR A 248 3.80 2.42 20.41
CA TYR A 248 2.96 3.61 20.60
C TYR A 248 3.51 4.49 21.71
N GLU A 249 4.66 5.15 21.46
CA GLU A 249 5.35 6.02 22.42
C GLU A 249 4.70 7.41 22.50
N HIS A 250 4.37 7.98 21.35
CA HIS A 250 3.81 9.35 21.27
C HIS A 250 2.30 9.36 21.52
N THR A 251 1.62 8.25 21.24
CA THR A 251 0.19 8.09 21.53
C THR A 251 -0.04 6.82 22.37
N PRO A 252 0.27 6.87 23.69
CA PRO A 252 0.16 5.72 24.56
C PRO A 252 -1.21 5.05 24.49
N TYR A 253 -1.22 3.72 24.43
CA TYR A 253 -2.44 2.94 24.28
C TYR A 253 -3.16 2.75 25.62
N PRO A 254 -4.50 2.95 25.71
CA PRO A 254 -5.25 2.69 26.93
C PRO A 254 -5.41 1.19 27.16
N LEU A 255 -4.56 0.59 28.01
CA LEU A 255 -4.64 -0.82 28.39
C LEU A 255 -5.26 -0.99 29.77
N PRO A 256 -5.92 -2.14 30.06
CA PRO A 256 -6.49 -2.42 31.37
C PRO A 256 -5.47 -2.23 32.51
N LYS A 257 -5.91 -1.60 33.59
CA LYS A 257 -5.08 -1.32 34.79
C LYS A 257 -4.59 -2.61 35.44
N ASP A 258 -5.43 -3.63 35.44
CA ASP A 258 -5.18 -4.92 36.07
C ASP A 258 -4.50 -5.94 35.14
N LEU A 259 -4.05 -5.52 33.95
CA LEU A 259 -3.24 -6.32 33.04
C LEU A 259 -1.98 -6.84 33.76
N ARG A 260 -1.62 -8.10 33.54
CA ARG A 260 -0.53 -8.82 34.24
C ARG A 260 0.43 -9.47 33.25
N ILE A 261 1.61 -9.77 33.74
CA ILE A 261 2.59 -10.63 33.04
C ILE A 261 1.93 -11.99 32.80
N GLY A 262 2.09 -12.52 31.58
CA GLY A 262 1.47 -13.75 31.11
C GLY A 262 0.06 -13.58 30.52
N ASP A 263 -0.56 -12.39 30.61
CA ASP A 263 -1.84 -12.13 29.96
C ASP A 263 -1.65 -12.03 28.43
N ARG A 264 -2.71 -12.42 27.68
CA ARG A 264 -2.74 -12.31 26.23
C ARG A 264 -3.15 -10.91 25.77
N VAL A 265 -2.53 -10.49 24.70
CA VAL A 265 -2.82 -9.26 23.96
C VAL A 265 -3.07 -9.63 22.51
N VAL A 266 -4.22 -9.27 21.97
CA VAL A 266 -4.64 -9.60 20.61
C VAL A 266 -4.69 -8.34 19.77
N PHE A 267 -3.85 -8.27 18.74
CA PHE A 267 -3.89 -7.23 17.72
C PHE A 267 -4.86 -7.64 16.63
N GLU A 268 -5.96 -6.90 16.49
CA GLU A 268 -6.98 -7.14 15.46
C GLU A 268 -6.58 -6.47 14.13
N SER A 269 -7.19 -6.94 13.03
CA SER A 269 -6.92 -6.45 11.67
C SER A 269 -5.45 -6.57 11.24
N ALA A 270 -4.77 -7.62 11.70
CA ALA A 270 -3.36 -7.90 11.45
C ALA A 270 -3.11 -8.85 10.26
N GLY A 271 -4.07 -8.97 9.34
CA GLY A 271 -3.97 -9.87 8.17
C GLY A 271 -3.14 -9.34 7.01
N ALA A 272 -2.74 -8.06 7.04
CA ALA A 272 -1.97 -7.44 5.98
C ALA A 272 -0.70 -6.79 6.51
N TYR A 273 0.41 -6.93 5.76
CA TYR A 273 1.67 -6.22 6.01
C TYR A 273 2.22 -6.42 7.43
N THR A 274 2.22 -7.65 7.88
CA THR A 274 2.81 -8.10 9.14
C THR A 274 4.01 -9.01 8.86
N TRP A 275 3.89 -10.31 9.00
CA TRP A 275 4.94 -11.28 8.66
C TRP A 275 5.29 -11.34 7.17
N SER A 276 4.44 -10.79 6.31
CA SER A 276 4.63 -10.77 4.86
C SER A 276 5.56 -9.66 4.33
N TYR A 277 6.11 -8.86 5.21
CA TYR A 277 7.10 -7.83 4.80
C TYR A 277 8.43 -8.42 4.38
#